data_0a98df20daf7ad0ba73aaa2169eec2ad
#
_entry.id   0a98df20daf7ad0ba73aaa2169eec2ad
#
_cell.length_a   1.000
_cell.length_b   1.000
_cell.length_c   1.000
_cell.angle_alpha   90.00
_cell.angle_beta   90.00
_cell.angle_gamma   90.00
#
_symmetry.space_group_name_H-M   'P 1'
#
loop_
_entity.id
_entity.type
_entity.pdbx_description
1 polymer ?
#
loop_
_entity_poly.entity_id
_entity_poly.type
_entity_poly.pdbx_seq_one_letter_code
_entity_poly.pdbx_strand_id
1 'polypeptide(L)'
;MSSFICTDNTDIANFLHEKTIKYKQLGKARTYLFFDEEKLERGLFVIVGYFSLALKTLILPESTSTNRRKVIDGFYGKLHGHPIREVSCYLIGQIAKNSSLNQYSLSGKDLLENALATIIPATEIVGGRWVLVECQNIDKLLNFYKENGFEYVAREPDDQEEMVQMIRRIG
;
A
#
# COMPACT_ATOMS: atom_id res chain seq x y z
N MET A 1 1.34 0.62 26.14
CA MET A 1 1.72 0.27 24.77
C MET A 1 3.16 0.67 24.57
N SER A 2 4.02 -0.21 24.05
CA SER A 2 5.36 0.20 23.64
C SER A 2 5.23 1.22 22.50
N SER A 3 6.02 2.29 22.56
CA SER A 3 5.99 3.35 21.53
C SER A 3 6.43 2.77 20.18
N PHE A 4 5.52 2.69 19.22
CA PHE A 4 5.89 2.43 17.84
C PHE A 4 6.56 3.68 17.28
N ILE A 5 7.77 3.53 16.75
CA ILE A 5 8.56 4.63 16.18
C ILE A 5 8.87 4.29 14.72
N CYS A 6 8.65 5.25 13.83
CA CYS A 6 9.13 5.20 12.45
C CYS A 6 9.98 6.45 12.21
N THR A 7 11.31 6.29 12.20
CA THR A 7 12.25 7.41 12.08
C THR A 7 12.25 8.04 10.69
N ASP A 8 11.98 7.25 9.66
CA ASP A 8 12.00 7.70 8.26
C ASP A 8 10.75 8.53 7.91
N ASN A 9 9.63 8.33 8.64
CA ASN A 9 8.39 9.06 8.40
C ASN A 9 7.49 9.07 9.65
N THR A 10 7.39 10.22 10.31
CA THR A 10 6.59 10.38 11.53
C THR A 10 5.08 10.26 11.29
N ASP A 11 4.58 10.58 10.08
CA ASP A 11 3.15 10.48 9.75
C ASP A 11 2.66 9.03 9.81
N ILE A 12 3.54 8.07 9.52
CA ILE A 12 3.23 6.64 9.63
C ILE A 12 3.02 6.25 11.10
N ALA A 13 3.87 6.71 12.02
CA ALA A 13 3.68 6.48 13.44
C ALA A 13 2.41 7.17 13.98
N ASN A 14 2.18 8.42 13.57
CA ASN A 14 0.98 9.19 13.93
C ASN A 14 -0.31 8.52 13.42
N PHE A 15 -0.28 7.97 12.20
CA PHE A 15 -1.42 7.21 11.67
C PHE A 15 -1.77 6.03 12.58
N LEU A 16 -0.77 5.26 13.00
CA LEU A 16 -0.98 4.11 13.87
C LEU A 16 -1.58 4.51 15.21
N HIS A 17 -1.08 5.57 15.83
CA HIS A 17 -1.49 6.01 17.16
C HIS A 17 -2.86 6.71 17.18
N GLU A 18 -3.15 7.53 16.16
CA GLU A 18 -4.28 8.46 16.21
C GLU A 18 -5.46 8.03 15.31
N LYS A 19 -5.17 7.39 14.17
CA LYS A 19 -6.18 7.19 13.11
C LYS A 19 -6.68 5.76 12.96
N THR A 20 -5.87 4.78 13.31
CA THR A 20 -6.14 3.36 13.04
C THR A 20 -7.50 2.88 13.57
N ILE A 21 -7.80 3.15 14.84
CA ILE A 21 -9.06 2.71 15.46
C ILE A 21 -10.25 3.40 14.79
N LYS A 22 -10.15 4.72 14.59
CA LYS A 22 -11.19 5.51 13.94
C LYS A 22 -11.46 5.05 12.51
N TYR A 23 -10.41 4.75 11.75
CA TYR A 23 -10.55 4.27 10.36
C TYR A 23 -11.19 2.89 10.30
N LYS A 24 -10.85 2.00 11.25
CA LYS A 24 -11.50 0.70 11.38
C LYS A 24 -12.99 0.86 11.67
N GLN A 25 -13.37 1.70 12.64
CA GLN A 25 -14.75 1.94 13.03
C GLN A 25 -15.58 2.54 11.89
N LEU A 26 -15.00 3.46 11.11
CA LEU A 26 -15.63 4.08 9.95
C LEU A 26 -15.63 3.21 8.68
N GLY A 27 -15.04 2.01 8.74
CA GLY A 27 -14.91 1.15 7.55
C GLY A 27 -13.94 1.67 6.48
N LYS A 28 -13.12 2.68 6.79
CA LYS A 28 -12.20 3.32 5.82
C LYS A 28 -10.97 2.49 5.52
N ALA A 29 -10.43 1.79 6.53
CA ALA A 29 -9.24 0.96 6.40
C ALA A 29 -9.24 -0.18 7.42
N ARG A 30 -8.41 -1.19 7.15
CA ARG A 30 -8.08 -2.27 8.10
C ARG A 30 -6.58 -2.26 8.33
N THR A 31 -6.17 -2.24 9.59
CA THR A 31 -4.76 -2.27 9.99
C THR A 31 -4.42 -3.62 10.61
N TYR A 32 -3.33 -4.19 10.16
CA TYR A 32 -2.81 -5.49 10.59
C TYR A 32 -1.49 -5.25 11.32
N LEU A 33 -1.41 -5.74 12.55
CA LEU A 33 -0.29 -5.51 13.45
C LEU A 33 0.55 -6.79 13.58
N PHE A 34 1.85 -6.64 13.56
CA PHE A 34 2.81 -7.70 13.87
C PHE A 34 3.32 -7.48 15.28
N PHE A 35 3.21 -8.52 16.10
CA PHE A 35 3.64 -8.49 17.49
C PHE A 35 4.87 -9.38 17.69
N ASP A 36 5.65 -9.06 18.73
CA ASP A 36 6.61 -9.97 19.32
C ASP A 36 5.82 -11.05 20.07
N GLU A 37 5.88 -12.29 19.57
CA GLU A 37 5.10 -13.41 20.09
C GLU A 37 5.49 -13.77 21.54
N GLU A 38 6.80 -13.84 21.85
CA GLU A 38 7.27 -14.16 23.18
C GLU A 38 6.85 -13.12 24.24
N LYS A 39 6.86 -11.85 23.86
CA LYS A 39 6.40 -10.77 24.73
C LYS A 39 4.88 -10.76 24.87
N LEU A 40 4.16 -11.05 23.79
CA LEU A 40 2.71 -11.14 23.78
C LEU A 40 2.22 -12.23 24.74
N GLU A 41 2.86 -13.41 24.76
CA GLU A 41 2.58 -14.49 25.70
C GLU A 41 2.79 -14.08 27.17
N ARG A 42 3.68 -13.14 27.42
CA ARG A 42 3.92 -12.53 28.75
C ARG A 42 3.01 -11.34 29.04
N GLY A 43 2.00 -11.08 28.19
CA GLY A 43 1.07 -9.94 28.32
C GLY A 43 1.65 -8.58 27.92
N LEU A 44 2.80 -8.55 27.23
CA LEU A 44 3.46 -7.34 26.77
C LEU A 44 3.18 -7.11 25.28
N PHE A 45 2.41 -6.06 24.96
CA PHE A 45 2.06 -5.70 23.57
C PHE A 45 3.19 -4.88 22.93
N VAL A 46 4.07 -5.56 22.19
CA VAL A 46 5.17 -4.94 21.45
C VAL A 46 4.91 -5.06 19.95
N ILE A 47 4.58 -3.93 19.29
CA ILE A 47 4.34 -3.89 17.85
C ILE A 47 5.67 -3.79 17.12
N VAL A 48 6.00 -4.79 16.32
CA VAL A 48 7.24 -4.84 15.53
C VAL A 48 7.08 -4.28 14.11
N GLY A 49 5.86 -4.30 13.58
CA GLY A 49 5.52 -3.75 12.28
C GLY A 49 4.02 -3.71 12.06
N TYR A 50 3.59 -3.03 11.00
CA TYR A 50 2.20 -3.03 10.59
C TYR A 50 2.02 -2.68 9.12
N PHE A 51 0.86 -3.01 8.57
CA PHE A 51 0.35 -2.45 7.32
C PHE A 51 -1.13 -2.11 7.42
N SER A 52 -1.59 -1.21 6.55
CA SER A 52 -2.99 -0.81 6.49
C SER A 52 -3.52 -0.93 5.07
N LEU A 53 -4.70 -1.55 4.93
CA LEU A 53 -5.39 -1.80 3.67
C LEU A 53 -6.66 -0.99 3.57
N ALA A 54 -6.94 -0.45 2.39
CA ALA A 54 -8.17 0.26 2.07
C ALA A 54 -8.58 -0.01 0.61
N LEU A 55 -9.73 0.49 0.20
CA LEU A 55 -10.11 0.62 -1.20
C LEU A 55 -9.86 2.05 -1.66
N LYS A 56 -9.37 2.21 -2.87
CA LYS A 56 -9.15 3.53 -3.49
C LYS A 56 -9.44 3.48 -4.97
N THR A 57 -10.10 4.51 -5.47
CA THR A 57 -10.20 4.75 -6.91
C THR A 57 -8.93 5.43 -7.38
N LEU A 58 -8.24 4.80 -8.32
CA LEU A 58 -7.10 5.37 -9.02
C LEU A 58 -7.63 6.21 -10.18
N ILE A 59 -7.29 7.49 -10.19
CA ILE A 59 -7.58 8.38 -11.32
C ILE A 59 -6.39 8.32 -12.27
N LEU A 60 -6.64 7.90 -13.51
CA LEU A 60 -5.60 7.80 -14.53
C LEU A 60 -5.28 9.19 -15.09
N PRO A 61 -4.00 9.61 -15.09
CA PRO A 61 -3.57 10.87 -15.67
C PRO A 61 -4.06 11.05 -17.10
N GLU A 62 -4.33 12.26 -17.54
CA GLU A 62 -4.77 12.54 -18.92
C GLU A 62 -3.75 12.07 -19.95
N SER A 63 -2.47 12.18 -19.64
CA SER A 63 -1.35 11.68 -20.43
C SER A 63 -1.31 10.17 -20.62
N THR A 64 -2.13 9.39 -19.88
CA THR A 64 -2.17 7.93 -20.00
C THR A 64 -2.67 7.52 -21.38
N SER A 65 -1.85 6.77 -22.14
CA SER A 65 -2.20 6.31 -23.48
C SER A 65 -3.39 5.35 -23.49
N THR A 66 -4.11 5.28 -24.60
CA THR A 66 -5.25 4.35 -24.77
C THR A 66 -4.83 2.89 -24.55
N ASN A 67 -3.65 2.51 -25.00
CA ASN A 67 -3.14 1.16 -24.80
C ASN A 67 -2.88 0.88 -23.32
N ARG A 68 -2.29 1.83 -22.58
CA ARG A 68 -2.07 1.70 -21.14
C ARG A 68 -3.40 1.60 -20.39
N ARG A 69 -4.39 2.43 -20.74
CA ARG A 69 -5.75 2.35 -20.18
C ARG A 69 -6.37 0.98 -20.41
N LYS A 70 -6.22 0.41 -21.62
CA LYS A 70 -6.70 -0.93 -21.94
C LYS A 70 -6.03 -2.01 -21.08
N VAL A 71 -4.73 -1.93 -20.83
CA VAL A 71 -4.00 -2.87 -19.95
C VAL A 71 -4.51 -2.76 -18.52
N ILE A 72 -4.70 -1.54 -18.02
CA ILE A 72 -5.14 -1.28 -16.64
C ILE A 72 -6.59 -1.73 -16.45
N ASP A 73 -7.51 -1.34 -17.34
CA ASP A 73 -8.91 -1.76 -17.30
C ASP A 73 -9.07 -3.27 -17.54
N GLY A 74 -8.25 -3.81 -18.44
CA GLY A 74 -8.22 -5.23 -18.79
C GLY A 74 -9.07 -5.60 -20.00
N PHE A 75 -9.88 -4.69 -20.50
CA PHE A 75 -10.73 -4.94 -21.66
C PHE A 75 -10.81 -3.71 -22.59
N TYR A 76 -11.12 -2.54 -22.05
CA TYR A 76 -11.30 -1.32 -22.82
C TYR A 76 -10.27 -0.25 -22.49
N GLY A 77 -9.77 0.49 -23.50
CA GLY A 77 -9.05 1.76 -23.29
C GLY A 77 -10.01 2.96 -23.31
N LYS A 78 -11.20 2.76 -23.94
CA LYS A 78 -12.30 3.73 -24.04
C LYS A 78 -13.63 3.03 -23.86
N LEU A 79 -14.56 3.67 -23.17
CA LEU A 79 -15.93 3.22 -23.02
C LEU A 79 -16.87 4.30 -23.61
N HIS A 80 -17.76 3.91 -24.55
CA HIS A 80 -18.63 4.83 -25.28
C HIS A 80 -17.90 6.03 -25.92
N GLY A 81 -16.70 5.80 -26.47
CA GLY A 81 -15.88 6.85 -27.10
C GLY A 81 -15.02 7.67 -26.12
N HIS A 82 -15.26 7.56 -24.82
CA HIS A 82 -14.51 8.29 -23.78
C HIS A 82 -13.40 7.42 -23.19
N PRO A 83 -12.21 7.98 -22.92
CA PRO A 83 -11.14 7.22 -22.30
C PRO A 83 -11.53 6.75 -20.88
N ILE A 84 -11.14 5.52 -20.52
CA ILE A 84 -11.27 5.05 -19.15
C ILE A 84 -10.46 5.99 -18.23
N ARG A 85 -11.09 6.52 -17.20
CA ARG A 85 -10.49 7.53 -16.31
C ARG A 85 -10.22 7.03 -14.92
N GLU A 86 -10.94 6.00 -14.49
CA GLU A 86 -10.92 5.54 -13.11
C GLU A 86 -10.82 4.03 -13.05
N VAL A 87 -10.07 3.53 -12.07
CA VAL A 87 -9.92 2.10 -11.81
C VAL A 87 -9.94 1.85 -10.31
N SER A 88 -10.72 0.86 -9.87
CA SER A 88 -10.75 0.44 -8.48
C SER A 88 -9.49 -0.34 -8.11
N CYS A 89 -8.87 0.02 -7.00
CA CYS A 89 -7.65 -0.60 -6.49
C CYS A 89 -7.78 -0.96 -5.01
N TYR A 90 -7.09 -2.01 -4.61
CA TYR A 90 -6.74 -2.25 -3.21
C TYR A 90 -5.55 -1.37 -2.87
N LEU A 91 -5.70 -0.50 -1.88
CA LEU A 91 -4.64 0.41 -1.44
C LEU A 91 -3.89 -0.20 -0.27
N ILE A 92 -2.57 -0.31 -0.38
CA ILE A 92 -1.69 -0.43 0.78
C ILE A 92 -1.34 1.01 1.20
N GLY A 93 -2.12 1.54 2.15
CA GLY A 93 -2.03 2.95 2.54
C GLY A 93 -0.89 3.25 3.50
N GLN A 94 -0.49 2.25 4.27
CA GLN A 94 0.63 2.34 5.22
C GLN A 94 1.34 1.00 5.29
N ILE A 95 2.66 1.04 5.40
CA ILE A 95 3.51 -0.13 5.64
C ILE A 95 4.77 0.32 6.37
N ALA A 96 5.03 -0.21 7.56
CA ALA A 96 6.20 0.16 8.33
C ALA A 96 6.60 -0.89 9.37
N LYS A 97 7.90 -0.94 9.64
CA LYS A 97 8.46 -1.62 10.80
C LYS A 97 8.83 -0.62 11.90
N ASN A 98 8.87 -1.09 13.12
CA ASN A 98 9.26 -0.27 14.27
C ASN A 98 10.78 -0.05 14.25
N SER A 99 11.21 1.18 14.01
CA SER A 99 12.62 1.56 13.90
C SER A 99 13.40 1.42 15.22
N SER A 100 12.70 1.38 16.37
CA SER A 100 13.36 1.19 17.67
C SER A 100 13.72 -0.28 17.99
N LEU A 101 13.32 -1.21 17.12
CA LEU A 101 13.40 -2.64 17.36
C LEU A 101 14.24 -3.34 16.28
N ASN A 102 15.53 -2.99 16.19
CA ASN A 102 16.44 -3.51 15.16
C ASN A 102 16.80 -5.02 15.32
N GLN A 103 16.51 -5.62 16.49
CA GLN A 103 16.78 -7.03 16.75
C GLN A 103 15.83 -7.99 16.01
N TYR A 104 14.72 -7.51 15.46
CA TYR A 104 13.79 -8.36 14.73
C TYR A 104 14.14 -8.45 13.25
N SER A 105 14.03 -9.67 12.70
CA SER A 105 14.30 -9.95 11.29
C SER A 105 13.22 -9.45 10.32
N LEU A 106 12.10 -8.90 10.82
CA LEU A 106 11.00 -8.41 10.00
C LEU A 106 11.49 -7.34 9.01
N SER A 107 11.33 -7.60 7.73
CA SER A 107 11.69 -6.69 6.64
C SER A 107 10.47 -5.97 6.05
N GLY A 108 10.71 -4.90 5.30
CA GLY A 108 9.64 -4.26 4.51
C GLY A 108 9.03 -5.20 3.47
N LYS A 109 9.83 -6.13 2.94
CA LYS A 109 9.37 -7.16 2.00
C LYS A 109 8.40 -8.13 2.67
N ASP A 110 8.70 -8.60 3.89
CA ASP A 110 7.80 -9.50 4.63
C ASP A 110 6.45 -8.83 4.89
N LEU A 111 6.46 -7.56 5.27
CA LEU A 111 5.23 -6.78 5.46
C LEU A 111 4.44 -6.64 4.16
N LEU A 112 5.11 -6.36 3.04
CA LEU A 112 4.48 -6.24 1.73
C LEU A 112 3.89 -7.56 1.26
N GLU A 113 4.61 -8.68 1.41
CA GLU A 113 4.13 -10.00 1.06
C GLU A 113 2.89 -10.40 1.89
N ASN A 114 2.88 -10.10 3.18
CA ASN A 114 1.72 -10.31 4.03
C ASN A 114 0.52 -9.43 3.64
N ALA A 115 0.76 -8.17 3.26
CA ALA A 115 -0.29 -7.29 2.77
C ALA A 115 -0.91 -7.85 1.47
N LEU A 116 -0.08 -8.30 0.53
CA LEU A 116 -0.53 -8.92 -0.72
C LEU A 116 -1.28 -10.23 -0.45
N ALA A 117 -0.77 -11.10 0.42
CA ALA A 117 -1.44 -12.34 0.81
C ALA A 117 -2.81 -12.10 1.47
N THR A 118 -2.96 -10.96 2.17
CA THR A 118 -4.25 -10.55 2.75
C THR A 118 -5.23 -10.04 1.69
N ILE A 119 -4.73 -9.40 0.63
CA ILE A 119 -5.57 -8.87 -0.45
C ILE A 119 -6.07 -9.99 -1.39
N ILE A 120 -5.23 -10.99 -1.71
CA ILE A 120 -5.55 -12.03 -2.70
C ILE A 120 -6.91 -12.70 -2.45
N PRO A 121 -7.26 -13.17 -1.24
CA PRO A 121 -8.58 -13.76 -0.99
C PRO A 121 -9.74 -12.77 -1.22
N ALA A 122 -9.51 -11.47 -0.98
CA ALA A 122 -10.54 -10.47 -1.23
C ALA A 122 -10.83 -10.32 -2.74
N THR A 123 -9.86 -10.53 -3.60
CA THR A 123 -10.07 -10.49 -5.06
C THR A 123 -10.95 -11.62 -5.56
N GLU A 124 -10.93 -12.77 -4.91
CA GLU A 124 -11.80 -13.91 -5.22
C GLU A 124 -13.26 -13.66 -4.83
N ILE A 125 -13.47 -12.84 -3.78
CA ILE A 125 -14.81 -12.55 -3.26
C ILE A 125 -15.47 -11.37 -3.98
N VAL A 126 -14.73 -10.29 -4.21
CA VAL A 126 -15.28 -9.02 -4.74
C VAL A 126 -14.69 -8.61 -6.10
N GLY A 127 -13.75 -9.37 -6.64
CA GLY A 127 -13.00 -8.97 -7.82
C GLY A 127 -11.92 -7.94 -7.49
N GLY A 128 -11.41 -7.28 -8.53
CA GLY A 128 -10.30 -6.34 -8.42
C GLY A 128 -9.00 -6.96 -8.94
N ARG A 129 -8.14 -6.12 -9.52
CA ARG A 129 -6.96 -6.59 -10.26
C ARG A 129 -5.68 -5.86 -9.89
N TRP A 130 -5.82 -4.74 -9.18
CA TRP A 130 -4.70 -3.86 -8.92
C TRP A 130 -4.52 -3.57 -7.44
N VAL A 131 -3.29 -3.65 -7.00
CA VAL A 131 -2.83 -3.08 -5.74
C VAL A 131 -2.15 -1.75 -6.06
N LEU A 132 -2.54 -0.71 -5.33
CA LEU A 132 -1.99 0.63 -5.40
C LEU A 132 -1.15 0.91 -4.17
N VAL A 133 -0.02 1.55 -4.37
CA VAL A 133 0.76 2.22 -3.31
C VAL A 133 0.97 3.68 -3.69
N GLU A 134 1.04 4.52 -2.66
CA GLU A 134 1.41 5.93 -2.78
C GLU A 134 2.64 6.14 -1.89
N CYS A 135 3.76 6.49 -2.48
CA CYS A 135 5.02 6.64 -1.75
C CYS A 135 5.72 7.95 -2.12
N GLN A 136 6.61 8.39 -1.25
CA GLN A 136 7.49 9.52 -1.54
C GLN A 136 8.37 9.22 -2.76
N ASN A 137 8.63 10.25 -3.56
CA ASN A 137 9.48 10.16 -4.75
C ASN A 137 10.96 10.13 -4.35
N ILE A 138 11.40 9.03 -3.75
CA ILE A 138 12.78 8.77 -3.37
C ILE A 138 13.22 7.41 -3.89
N ASP A 139 14.42 7.33 -4.44
CA ASP A 139 14.95 6.13 -5.09
C ASP A 139 14.81 4.86 -4.26
N LYS A 140 15.06 4.94 -2.94
CA LYS A 140 14.94 3.79 -2.02
C LYS A 140 13.54 3.17 -2.06
N LEU A 141 12.49 3.97 -2.05
CA LEU A 141 11.11 3.48 -2.08
C LEU A 141 10.69 3.05 -3.48
N LEU A 142 11.04 3.84 -4.50
CA LEU A 142 10.72 3.50 -5.89
C LEU A 142 11.36 2.18 -6.29
N ASN A 143 12.64 1.98 -5.98
CA ASN A 143 13.34 0.73 -6.26
C ASN A 143 12.75 -0.43 -5.47
N PHE A 144 12.45 -0.25 -4.18
CA PHE A 144 11.80 -1.27 -3.37
C PHE A 144 10.49 -1.74 -4.01
N TYR A 145 9.62 -0.84 -4.45
CA TYR A 145 8.35 -1.22 -5.08
C TYR A 145 8.55 -1.83 -6.47
N LYS A 146 9.47 -1.31 -7.29
CA LYS A 146 9.81 -1.90 -8.61
C LYS A 146 10.32 -3.34 -8.47
N GLU A 147 11.24 -3.60 -7.56
CA GLU A 147 11.78 -4.93 -7.27
C GLU A 147 10.69 -5.91 -6.80
N ASN A 148 9.62 -5.39 -6.22
CA ASN A 148 8.46 -6.16 -5.81
C ASN A 148 7.29 -6.14 -6.82
N GLY A 149 7.58 -5.83 -8.09
CA GLY A 149 6.64 -5.96 -9.21
C GLY A 149 5.61 -4.84 -9.35
N PHE A 150 5.85 -3.70 -8.70
CA PHE A 150 5.07 -2.48 -8.94
C PHE A 150 5.64 -1.70 -10.12
N GLU A 151 4.77 -1.04 -10.85
CA GLU A 151 5.11 -0.18 -11.98
C GLU A 151 4.40 1.17 -11.88
N TYR A 152 4.93 2.17 -12.54
CA TYR A 152 4.27 3.48 -12.61
C TYR A 152 2.92 3.39 -13.32
N VAL A 153 1.97 4.21 -12.90
CA VAL A 153 0.62 4.22 -13.50
C VAL A 153 0.69 4.59 -14.98
N ALA A 154 1.39 5.66 -15.32
CA ALA A 154 1.49 6.16 -16.69
C ALA A 154 2.94 6.38 -17.14
N ARG A 155 3.65 7.29 -16.52
CA ARG A 155 5.03 7.66 -16.84
C ARG A 155 5.90 7.65 -15.59
N GLU A 156 7.19 7.65 -15.79
CA GLU A 156 8.14 7.92 -14.71
C GLU A 156 7.86 9.31 -14.12
N PRO A 157 7.85 9.46 -12.78
CA PRO A 157 7.67 10.74 -12.13
C PRO A 157 8.83 11.69 -12.48
N ASP A 158 8.57 12.98 -12.51
CA ASP A 158 9.62 13.98 -12.54
C ASP A 158 10.10 14.31 -11.11
N ASP A 159 11.24 14.98 -11.00
CA ASP A 159 11.89 15.28 -9.72
C ASP A 159 11.07 16.24 -8.83
N GLN A 160 10.03 16.88 -9.37
CA GLN A 160 9.17 17.82 -8.64
C GLN A 160 7.95 17.14 -8.03
N GLU A 161 7.64 15.91 -8.42
CA GLU A 161 6.54 15.16 -7.83
C GLU A 161 6.95 14.61 -6.46
N GLU A 162 6.33 15.10 -5.38
CA GLU A 162 6.63 14.65 -4.02
C GLU A 162 6.13 13.23 -3.75
N MET A 163 4.99 12.85 -4.34
CA MET A 163 4.33 11.57 -4.15
C MET A 163 4.09 10.86 -5.47
N VAL A 164 4.40 9.58 -5.50
CA VAL A 164 4.29 8.71 -6.68
C VAL A 164 3.27 7.62 -6.44
N GLN A 165 2.42 7.40 -7.43
CA GLN A 165 1.49 6.28 -7.47
C GLN A 165 2.07 5.14 -8.30
N MET A 166 2.17 3.97 -7.68
CA MET A 166 2.60 2.75 -8.35
C MET A 166 1.56 1.65 -8.18
N ILE A 167 1.41 0.83 -9.21
CA ILE A 167 0.43 -0.26 -9.23
C ILE A 167 1.11 -1.61 -9.49
N ARG A 168 0.56 -2.65 -8.88
CA ARG A 168 0.93 -4.04 -9.13
C ARG A 168 -0.31 -4.84 -9.48
N ARG A 169 -0.25 -5.59 -10.56
CA ARG A 169 -1.31 -6.53 -10.91
C ARG A 169 -1.31 -7.73 -9.97
N ILE A 170 -2.50 -8.16 -9.56
CA ILE A 170 -2.76 -9.39 -8.80
C ILE A 170 -3.73 -10.29 -9.59
N GLY A 171 -3.45 -11.58 -9.60
CA GLY A 171 -4.18 -12.58 -10.38
C GLY A 171 -3.49 -12.96 -11.66
#